data_5353ac17c40ec9f34705a17c07889e02
#
_entry.id   5353ac17c40ec9f34705a17c07889e02
#
_cell.length_a   1.000
_cell.length_b   1.000
_cell.length_c   1.000
_cell.angle_alpha   90.00
_cell.angle_beta   90.00
_cell.angle_gamma   90.00
#
_symmetry.space_group_name_H-M   'P 1'
#
loop_
_entity.id
_entity.type
_entity.pdbx_description
1 polymer ?
#
loop_
_entity_poly.entity_id
_entity_poly.type
_entity_poly.pdbx_seq_one_letter_code
_entity_poly.pdbx_strand_id
1 'polypeptide(L)'
;MSAPATLEVSDLRTRFGDASSGSTVVYGVSFTLRAGRTTALVGESGCGKSVTALSLLQLIEPPGEIVSGKVLLDGRDLLALDERGMEKVRGTRIGMVFQDPLTSLNPALTIGGQIVETLQAHQRLPRAAAERKAVELLARVGVTNPEQRVHDYPHHFSGGMRQRALIAAAISCSPSVIIADEPTTALDVTVQAKILRLLRDLQTAMGAALLLITHDLGVVAAMADEVLVMYAGRIVERADVDTLFHNPRHPYTKALLACVAGIEDDRRTPLEPIGGSAPDLRNPPNGCRFSPRCPSVRDVCRRWDQPLRAVSADHEAACVLVEREAALV
;
A
#
# COMPACT_ATOMS: atom_id res chain seq x y z
N MET A 1 1.23 18.09 17.98
CA MET A 1 1.73 18.53 16.65
C MET A 1 1.81 17.29 15.75
N SER A 2 1.19 17.29 14.59
CA SER A 2 1.27 16.14 13.64
C SER A 2 2.70 16.03 13.10
N ALA A 3 3.18 14.77 12.91
CA ALA A 3 4.48 14.51 12.29
C ALA A 3 4.55 15.17 10.89
N PRO A 4 5.73 15.65 10.46
CA PRO A 4 5.87 16.28 9.15
C PRO A 4 5.54 15.29 8.02
N ALA A 5 4.99 15.82 6.93
CA ALA A 5 4.76 15.03 5.74
C ALA A 5 6.10 14.59 5.13
N THR A 6 6.23 13.30 4.86
CA THR A 6 7.42 12.73 4.19
C THR A 6 7.16 12.55 2.70
N LEU A 7 5.94 12.08 2.36
CA LEU A 7 5.51 11.93 0.97
C LEU A 7 4.06 12.42 0.83
N GLU A 8 3.84 13.29 -0.16
CA GLU A 8 2.53 13.85 -0.47
C GLU A 8 2.12 13.47 -1.89
N VAL A 9 0.94 12.90 -2.04
CA VAL A 9 0.34 12.50 -3.32
C VAL A 9 -0.88 13.37 -3.58
N SER A 10 -0.95 13.97 -4.76
CA SER A 10 -2.04 14.87 -5.15
C SER A 10 -2.55 14.52 -6.55
N ASP A 11 -3.85 14.24 -6.65
CA ASP A 11 -4.61 13.94 -7.89
C ASP A 11 -3.90 12.94 -8.83
N LEU A 12 -3.27 11.91 -8.26
CA LEU A 12 -2.54 10.90 -9.02
C LEU A 12 -3.49 10.12 -9.91
N ARG A 13 -3.15 10.02 -11.21
CA ARG A 13 -3.93 9.27 -12.21
C ARG A 13 -3.00 8.39 -13.03
N THR A 14 -3.37 7.11 -13.12
CA THR A 14 -2.66 6.11 -13.91
C THR A 14 -3.65 5.37 -14.81
N ARG A 15 -3.32 5.27 -16.09
CA ARG A 15 -4.13 4.65 -17.14
C ARG A 15 -3.36 3.52 -17.81
N PHE A 16 -4.07 2.51 -18.29
CA PHE A 16 -3.56 1.46 -19.15
C PHE A 16 -4.29 1.49 -20.49
N GLY A 17 -3.53 1.49 -21.60
CA GLY A 17 -4.03 1.60 -22.96
C GLY A 17 -4.18 3.05 -23.43
N ASP A 18 -4.77 3.23 -24.61
CA ASP A 18 -4.84 4.52 -25.31
C ASP A 18 -5.77 5.53 -24.63
N ALA A 19 -5.62 6.80 -24.98
CA ALA A 19 -6.43 7.90 -24.45
C ALA A 19 -7.94 7.72 -24.69
N SER A 20 -8.33 7.06 -25.78
CA SER A 20 -9.72 6.88 -26.19
C SER A 20 -10.38 5.58 -25.71
N SER A 21 -9.58 4.54 -25.44
CA SER A 21 -10.06 3.19 -25.10
C SER A 21 -9.43 2.62 -23.84
N GLY A 22 -8.48 3.34 -23.25
CA GLY A 22 -7.75 2.89 -22.06
C GLY A 22 -8.56 2.97 -20.77
N SER A 23 -8.13 2.20 -19.78
CA SER A 23 -8.74 2.15 -18.44
C SER A 23 -7.94 2.98 -17.45
N THR A 24 -8.58 3.97 -16.81
CA THR A 24 -7.97 4.71 -15.70
C THR A 24 -8.14 3.92 -14.40
N VAL A 25 -7.07 3.25 -14.00
CA VAL A 25 -7.02 2.34 -12.84
C VAL A 25 -6.80 3.11 -11.53
N VAL A 26 -6.02 4.19 -11.55
CA VAL A 26 -5.87 5.13 -10.43
C VAL A 26 -6.47 6.45 -10.87
N TYR A 27 -7.43 6.97 -10.12
CA TYR A 27 -8.25 8.10 -10.57
C TYR A 27 -8.36 9.18 -9.48
N GLY A 28 -7.43 10.13 -9.51
CA GLY A 28 -7.44 11.29 -8.62
C GLY A 28 -7.13 10.95 -7.16
N VAL A 29 -6.19 10.03 -6.94
CA VAL A 29 -5.79 9.60 -5.61
C VAL A 29 -4.93 10.66 -4.94
N SER A 30 -5.31 11.06 -3.72
CA SER A 30 -4.57 12.05 -2.91
C SER A 30 -4.45 11.57 -1.48
N PHE A 31 -3.25 11.58 -0.91
CA PHE A 31 -2.96 11.22 0.49
C PHE A 31 -1.57 11.70 0.90
N THR A 32 -1.27 11.59 2.20
CA THR A 32 0.02 12.00 2.75
C THR A 32 0.56 10.88 3.64
N LEU A 33 1.83 10.52 3.48
CA LEU A 33 2.55 9.65 4.39
C LEU A 33 3.39 10.48 5.35
N ARG A 34 3.35 10.13 6.64
CA ARG A 34 4.04 10.87 7.71
C ARG A 34 5.10 10.00 8.36
N ALA A 35 6.24 10.62 8.68
CA ALA A 35 7.32 9.95 9.39
C ALA A 35 6.82 9.28 10.68
N GLY A 36 7.26 8.04 10.92
CA GLY A 36 6.90 7.26 12.10
C GLY A 36 5.45 6.78 12.14
N ARG A 37 4.64 6.97 11.07
CA ARG A 37 3.25 6.53 11.00
C ARG A 37 3.02 5.48 9.91
N THR A 38 2.05 4.62 10.15
CA THR A 38 1.57 3.62 9.20
C THR A 38 0.25 4.06 8.60
N THR A 39 0.22 4.28 7.28
CA THR A 39 -1.00 4.51 6.51
C THR A 39 -1.35 3.21 5.78
N ALA A 40 -2.52 2.65 6.03
CA ALA A 40 -3.01 1.47 5.32
C ALA A 40 -3.84 1.87 4.09
N LEU A 41 -3.57 1.25 2.94
CA LEU A 41 -4.39 1.35 1.73
C LEU A 41 -5.14 0.03 1.52
N VAL A 42 -6.46 0.05 1.68
CA VAL A 42 -7.31 -1.14 1.70
C VAL A 42 -8.39 -1.10 0.62
N GLY A 43 -8.89 -2.26 0.23
CA GLY A 43 -9.98 -2.41 -0.74
C GLY A 43 -9.94 -3.77 -1.43
N GLU A 44 -10.97 -4.05 -2.24
CA GLU A 44 -11.07 -5.30 -3.00
C GLU A 44 -9.89 -5.50 -3.96
N SER A 45 -9.62 -6.77 -4.34
CA SER A 45 -8.62 -7.07 -5.37
C SER A 45 -8.95 -6.35 -6.68
N GLY A 46 -7.91 -5.85 -7.38
CA GLY A 46 -8.08 -5.11 -8.64
C GLY A 46 -8.57 -3.66 -8.51
N CYS A 47 -8.78 -3.12 -7.29
CA CYS A 47 -9.24 -1.73 -7.15
C CYS A 47 -8.16 -0.65 -7.41
N GLY A 48 -6.89 -1.03 -7.67
CA GLY A 48 -5.81 -0.11 -8.03
C GLY A 48 -4.73 0.11 -6.97
N LYS A 49 -4.71 -0.62 -5.85
CA LYS A 49 -3.76 -0.43 -4.73
C LYS A 49 -2.30 -0.59 -5.16
N SER A 50 -1.94 -1.74 -5.75
CA SER A 50 -0.56 -2.01 -6.22
C SER A 50 -0.16 -1.06 -7.35
N VAL A 51 -1.10 -0.72 -8.25
CA VAL A 51 -0.86 0.27 -9.31
C VAL A 51 -0.56 1.64 -8.70
N THR A 52 -1.24 2.03 -7.62
CA THR A 52 -0.93 3.26 -6.87
C THR A 52 0.51 3.22 -6.35
N ALA A 53 0.92 2.13 -5.68
CA ALA A 53 2.28 1.98 -5.16
C ALA A 53 3.35 2.05 -6.28
N LEU A 54 3.14 1.34 -7.39
CA LEU A 54 4.04 1.36 -8.54
C LEU A 54 4.12 2.74 -9.20
N SER A 55 3.00 3.48 -9.21
CA SER A 55 2.97 4.85 -9.74
C SER A 55 3.83 5.81 -8.91
N LEU A 56 3.88 5.67 -7.58
CA LEU A 56 4.76 6.47 -6.71
C LEU A 56 6.24 6.32 -7.07
N LEU A 57 6.61 5.15 -7.60
CA LEU A 57 7.97 4.81 -7.98
C LEU A 57 8.24 4.93 -9.49
N GLN A 58 7.26 5.37 -10.27
CA GLN A 58 7.34 5.37 -11.74
C GLN A 58 7.73 3.98 -12.31
N LEU A 59 7.12 2.90 -11.76
CA LEU A 59 7.32 1.50 -12.19
C LEU A 59 6.11 0.98 -12.96
N ILE A 60 5.40 1.86 -13.65
CA ILE A 60 4.28 1.49 -14.50
C ILE A 60 4.83 1.13 -15.88
N GLU A 61 4.67 -0.15 -16.26
CA GLU A 61 5.11 -0.65 -17.56
C GLU A 61 4.11 -0.34 -18.68
N PRO A 62 4.57 -0.07 -19.91
CA PRO A 62 3.70 0.04 -21.07
C PRO A 62 2.78 -1.20 -21.24
N PRO A 63 1.52 -1.03 -21.64
CA PRO A 63 0.86 0.21 -22.11
C PRO A 63 0.32 1.13 -21.01
N GLY A 64 0.78 0.99 -19.77
CA GLY A 64 0.42 1.85 -18.65
C GLY A 64 1.20 3.17 -18.66
N GLU A 65 0.56 4.24 -18.21
CA GLU A 65 1.17 5.57 -18.07
C GLU A 65 0.58 6.35 -16.88
N ILE A 66 1.40 7.16 -16.24
CA ILE A 66 0.95 8.14 -15.24
C ILE A 66 0.55 9.39 -16.00
N VAL A 67 -0.76 9.69 -16.06
CA VAL A 67 -1.29 10.75 -16.91
C VAL A 67 -1.35 12.11 -16.24
N SER A 68 -1.44 12.16 -14.91
CA SER A 68 -1.43 13.41 -14.14
C SER A 68 -1.18 13.16 -12.65
N GLY A 69 -1.00 14.25 -11.92
CA GLY A 69 -0.82 14.27 -10.47
C GLY A 69 0.54 14.83 -10.07
N LYS A 70 0.80 14.80 -8.76
CA LYS A 70 2.09 15.13 -8.16
C LYS A 70 2.42 14.12 -7.05
N VAL A 71 3.69 13.78 -6.93
CA VAL A 71 4.22 12.95 -5.85
C VAL A 71 5.42 13.69 -5.24
N LEU A 72 5.20 14.38 -4.13
CA LEU A 72 6.24 15.17 -3.47
C LEU A 72 6.91 14.34 -2.37
N LEU A 73 8.20 14.08 -2.49
CA LEU A 73 9.03 13.50 -1.45
C LEU A 73 9.91 14.60 -0.86
N ASP A 74 9.66 14.96 0.41
CA ASP A 74 10.30 16.11 1.06
C ASP A 74 10.26 17.39 0.20
N GLY A 75 9.11 17.64 -0.43
CA GLY A 75 8.86 18.81 -1.29
C GLY A 75 9.38 18.70 -2.72
N ARG A 76 10.07 17.61 -3.09
CA ARG A 76 10.56 17.37 -4.46
C ARG A 76 9.57 16.49 -5.23
N ASP A 77 9.12 16.96 -6.39
CA ASP A 77 8.20 16.19 -7.25
C ASP A 77 8.94 15.04 -7.94
N LEU A 78 8.54 13.83 -7.60
CA LEU A 78 9.11 12.60 -8.16
C LEU A 78 8.69 12.39 -9.62
N LEU A 79 7.46 12.80 -10.01
CA LEU A 79 6.96 12.62 -11.37
C LEU A 79 7.67 13.52 -12.40
N ALA A 80 8.36 14.58 -11.94
CA ALA A 80 9.19 15.43 -12.76
C ALA A 80 10.61 14.91 -12.98
N LEU A 81 10.98 13.77 -12.34
CA LEU A 81 12.31 13.16 -12.45
C LEU A 81 12.40 12.29 -13.71
N ASP A 82 13.57 12.32 -14.35
CA ASP A 82 13.98 11.32 -15.32
C ASP A 82 14.37 9.99 -14.62
N GLU A 83 14.63 8.94 -15.39
CA GLU A 83 14.99 7.61 -14.87
C GLU A 83 16.22 7.67 -13.95
N ARG A 84 17.25 8.45 -14.33
CA ARG A 84 18.46 8.62 -13.51
C ARG A 84 18.16 9.32 -12.16
N GLY A 85 17.16 10.21 -12.15
CA GLY A 85 16.65 10.84 -10.94
C GLY A 85 15.90 9.85 -10.05
N MET A 86 15.08 9.00 -10.67
CA MET A 86 14.31 7.96 -9.96
C MET A 86 15.19 6.81 -9.44
N GLU A 87 16.24 6.42 -10.15
CA GLU A 87 17.25 5.46 -9.65
C GLU A 87 17.83 5.90 -8.30
N LYS A 88 18.02 7.21 -8.10
CA LYS A 88 18.53 7.75 -6.82
C LYS A 88 17.48 7.82 -5.72
N VAL A 89 16.20 7.61 -6.02
CA VAL A 89 15.10 7.61 -5.06
C VAL A 89 14.74 6.18 -4.68
N ARG A 90 14.60 5.30 -5.69
CA ARG A 90 14.27 3.90 -5.48
C ARG A 90 15.36 3.22 -4.64
N GLY A 91 14.97 2.48 -3.62
CA GLY A 91 15.86 1.79 -2.69
C GLY A 91 16.56 2.69 -1.65
N THR A 92 16.84 3.97 -1.94
CA THR A 92 17.51 4.88 -1.00
C THR A 92 16.56 5.70 -0.15
N ARG A 93 15.52 6.26 -0.79
CA ARG A 93 14.54 7.14 -0.12
C ARG A 93 13.21 6.43 0.06
N ILE A 94 12.83 5.61 -0.91
CA ILE A 94 11.63 4.77 -0.88
C ILE A 94 12.07 3.33 -1.10
N GLY A 95 11.87 2.48 -0.07
CA GLY A 95 12.03 1.03 -0.18
C GLY A 95 10.68 0.37 -0.45
N MET A 96 10.64 -0.64 -1.31
CA MET A 96 9.42 -1.38 -1.61
C MET A 96 9.58 -2.87 -1.33
N VAL A 97 8.63 -3.42 -0.58
CA VAL A 97 8.43 -4.86 -0.39
C VAL A 97 7.30 -5.27 -1.31
N PHE A 98 7.63 -6.03 -2.35
CA PHE A 98 6.66 -6.50 -3.35
C PHE A 98 5.82 -7.67 -2.83
N GLN A 99 4.67 -7.88 -3.45
CA GLN A 99 3.64 -8.85 -3.04
C GLN A 99 4.12 -10.31 -3.05
N ASP A 100 4.84 -10.72 -4.11
CA ASP A 100 5.28 -12.11 -4.28
C ASP A 100 6.81 -12.25 -4.19
N PRO A 101 7.32 -12.88 -3.13
CA PRO A 101 8.75 -13.13 -2.98
C PRO A 101 9.35 -14.06 -4.04
N LEU A 102 8.54 -14.90 -4.69
CA LEU A 102 9.04 -15.83 -5.69
C LEU A 102 9.39 -15.14 -7.01
N THR A 103 8.63 -14.14 -7.37
CA THR A 103 8.84 -13.35 -8.59
C THR A 103 9.80 -12.18 -8.37
N SER A 104 9.89 -11.67 -7.13
CA SER A 104 10.71 -10.50 -6.78
C SER A 104 12.18 -10.83 -6.52
N LEU A 105 12.49 -12.04 -6.08
CA LEU A 105 13.86 -12.50 -5.90
C LEU A 105 14.36 -13.22 -7.15
N ASN A 106 15.52 -12.81 -7.66
CA ASN A 106 16.16 -13.50 -8.80
C ASN A 106 16.65 -14.88 -8.36
N PRO A 107 16.10 -15.99 -8.92
CA PRO A 107 16.48 -17.34 -8.50
C PRO A 107 17.90 -17.75 -8.88
N ALA A 108 18.55 -17.03 -9.79
CA ALA A 108 19.93 -17.31 -10.24
C ALA A 108 21.00 -16.61 -9.39
N LEU A 109 20.59 -15.71 -8.48
CA LEU A 109 21.49 -14.97 -7.59
C LEU A 109 21.29 -15.42 -6.14
N THR A 110 22.36 -15.40 -5.36
CA THR A 110 22.25 -15.64 -3.92
C THR A 110 21.51 -14.50 -3.23
N ILE A 111 20.91 -14.77 -2.08
CA ILE A 111 20.21 -13.75 -1.29
C ILE A 111 21.15 -12.59 -0.95
N GLY A 112 22.36 -12.88 -0.47
CA GLY A 112 23.35 -11.86 -0.18
C GLY A 112 23.80 -11.09 -1.41
N GLY A 113 23.94 -11.78 -2.56
CA GLY A 113 24.29 -11.14 -3.83
C GLY A 113 23.32 -10.03 -4.22
N GLN A 114 22.02 -10.27 -4.08
CA GLN A 114 20.97 -9.29 -4.39
C GLN A 114 20.97 -8.09 -3.43
N ILE A 115 21.21 -8.33 -2.14
CA ILE A 115 21.34 -7.23 -1.16
C ILE A 115 22.61 -6.42 -1.42
N VAL A 116 23.74 -7.09 -1.72
CA VAL A 116 25.02 -6.47 -2.04
C VAL A 116 24.91 -5.60 -3.29
N GLU A 117 24.23 -6.07 -4.34
CA GLU A 117 23.98 -5.32 -5.57
C GLU A 117 23.26 -3.99 -5.26
N THR A 118 22.19 -4.02 -4.47
CA THR A 118 21.46 -2.82 -4.02
C THR A 118 22.38 -1.86 -3.25
N LEU A 119 23.18 -2.39 -2.30
CA LEU A 119 24.10 -1.57 -1.51
C LEU A 119 25.19 -0.92 -2.37
N GLN A 120 25.76 -1.64 -3.33
CA GLN A 120 26.80 -1.12 -4.22
C GLN A 120 26.25 -0.08 -5.20
N ALA A 121 25.04 -0.31 -5.75
CA ALA A 121 24.40 0.64 -6.63
C ALA A 121 24.17 2.01 -5.97
N HIS A 122 23.81 2.01 -4.69
CA HIS A 122 23.37 3.24 -4.01
C HIS A 122 24.39 3.84 -3.04
N GLN A 123 25.19 3.02 -2.36
CA GLN A 123 26.13 3.48 -1.32
C GLN A 123 27.59 3.45 -1.75
N ARG A 124 27.90 2.94 -2.94
CA ARG A 124 29.28 2.80 -3.47
C ARG A 124 30.23 2.07 -2.51
N LEU A 125 29.70 1.13 -1.73
CA LEU A 125 30.49 0.37 -0.76
C LEU A 125 31.45 -0.59 -1.48
N PRO A 126 32.68 -0.78 -0.96
CA PRO A 126 33.53 -1.89 -1.36
C PRO A 126 32.80 -3.22 -1.12
N ARG A 127 33.01 -4.20 -2.01
CA ARG A 127 32.27 -5.49 -1.97
C ARG A 127 32.30 -6.14 -0.59
N ALA A 128 33.47 -6.25 0.05
CA ALA A 128 33.59 -6.85 1.38
C ALA A 128 32.81 -6.10 2.47
N ALA A 129 32.64 -4.78 2.35
CA ALA A 129 31.81 -4.01 3.28
C ALA A 129 30.31 -4.23 3.01
N ALA A 130 29.91 -4.30 1.73
CA ALA A 130 28.54 -4.61 1.34
C ALA A 130 28.12 -6.02 1.77
N GLU A 131 29.01 -7.02 1.64
CA GLU A 131 28.77 -8.41 2.11
C GLU A 131 28.57 -8.48 3.62
N ARG A 132 29.41 -7.81 4.43
CA ARG A 132 29.19 -7.73 5.88
C ARG A 132 27.86 -7.08 6.22
N LYS A 133 27.54 -5.98 5.54
CA LYS A 133 26.26 -5.29 5.75
C LYS A 133 25.06 -6.15 5.34
N ALA A 134 25.17 -6.98 4.30
CA ALA A 134 24.13 -7.93 3.91
C ALA A 134 23.87 -8.97 5.01
N VAL A 135 24.92 -9.49 5.66
CA VAL A 135 24.80 -10.40 6.82
C VAL A 135 24.11 -9.69 7.99
N GLU A 136 24.51 -8.45 8.32
CA GLU A 136 23.88 -7.65 9.38
C GLU A 136 22.38 -7.39 9.09
N LEU A 137 22.02 -7.10 7.85
CA LEU A 137 20.65 -6.89 7.44
C LEU A 137 19.82 -8.18 7.57
N LEU A 138 20.35 -9.33 7.15
CA LEU A 138 19.69 -10.63 7.32
C LEU A 138 19.51 -10.97 8.80
N ALA A 139 20.51 -10.69 9.65
CA ALA A 139 20.39 -10.83 11.10
C ALA A 139 19.29 -9.93 11.66
N ARG A 140 19.25 -8.64 11.23
CA ARG A 140 18.27 -7.63 11.66
C ARG A 140 16.84 -8.04 11.33
N VAL A 141 16.59 -8.70 10.20
CA VAL A 141 15.28 -9.21 9.85
C VAL A 141 14.97 -10.59 10.46
N GLY A 142 15.87 -11.14 11.28
CA GLY A 142 15.69 -12.38 12.02
C GLY A 142 15.84 -13.64 11.16
N VAL A 143 16.72 -13.61 10.15
CA VAL A 143 17.19 -14.82 9.45
C VAL A 143 18.19 -15.54 10.34
N THR A 144 17.96 -16.81 10.63
CA THR A 144 18.87 -17.65 11.43
C THR A 144 20.12 -18.02 10.64
N ASN A 145 21.29 -18.02 11.29
CA ASN A 145 22.61 -18.30 10.69
C ASN A 145 22.89 -17.42 9.46
N PRO A 146 22.80 -16.08 9.56
CA PRO A 146 22.85 -15.16 8.42
C PRO A 146 24.19 -15.26 7.66
N GLU A 147 25.31 -15.58 8.33
CA GLU A 147 26.65 -15.76 7.74
C GLU A 147 26.67 -16.91 6.71
N GLN A 148 25.89 -17.96 6.93
CA GLN A 148 25.75 -19.08 5.99
C GLN A 148 24.67 -18.78 4.96
N ARG A 149 23.52 -18.27 5.42
CA ARG A 149 22.34 -18.02 4.59
C ARG A 149 22.54 -16.94 3.54
N VAL A 150 23.47 -16.01 3.73
CA VAL A 150 23.83 -14.99 2.75
C VAL A 150 24.30 -15.58 1.42
N HIS A 151 24.85 -16.80 1.44
CA HIS A 151 25.33 -17.52 0.25
C HIS A 151 24.27 -18.44 -0.38
N ASP A 152 23.12 -18.61 0.26
CA ASP A 152 22.03 -19.44 -0.25
C ASP A 152 21.23 -18.74 -1.33
N TYR A 153 20.61 -19.56 -2.20
CA TYR A 153 19.68 -19.10 -3.23
C TYR A 153 18.25 -19.01 -2.69
N PRO A 154 17.37 -18.24 -3.35
CA PRO A 154 15.97 -18.10 -2.92
C PRO A 154 15.22 -19.43 -2.72
N HIS A 155 15.51 -20.45 -3.52
CA HIS A 155 14.83 -21.74 -3.44
C HIS A 155 15.22 -22.55 -2.19
N HIS A 156 16.31 -22.22 -1.50
CA HIS A 156 16.68 -22.81 -0.21
C HIS A 156 15.94 -22.16 0.97
N PHE A 157 15.24 -21.06 0.75
CA PHE A 157 14.52 -20.31 1.78
C PHE A 157 13.06 -20.75 1.85
N SER A 158 12.49 -20.85 3.06
CA SER A 158 11.03 -20.94 3.25
C SER A 158 10.34 -19.64 2.82
N GLY A 159 9.01 -19.65 2.63
CA GLY A 159 8.25 -18.45 2.27
C GLY A 159 8.50 -17.27 3.21
N GLY A 160 8.42 -17.49 4.53
CA GLY A 160 8.71 -16.45 5.51
C GLY A 160 10.17 -15.99 5.53
N MET A 161 11.14 -16.85 5.18
CA MET A 161 12.53 -16.44 5.04
C MET A 161 12.75 -15.59 3.78
N ARG A 162 12.13 -15.94 2.66
CA ARG A 162 12.16 -15.12 1.42
C ARG A 162 11.58 -13.75 1.68
N GLN A 163 10.46 -13.67 2.38
CA GLN A 163 9.83 -12.39 2.77
C GLN A 163 10.77 -11.54 3.62
N ARG A 164 11.47 -12.14 4.60
CA ARG A 164 12.49 -11.46 5.40
C ARG A 164 13.64 -10.95 4.54
N ALA A 165 14.09 -11.73 3.57
CA ALA A 165 15.16 -11.33 2.64
C ALA A 165 14.73 -10.13 1.77
N LEU A 166 13.48 -10.12 1.26
CA LEU A 166 12.92 -8.96 0.55
C LEU A 166 12.85 -7.71 1.43
N ILE A 167 12.39 -7.87 2.67
CA ILE A 167 12.38 -6.76 3.63
C ILE A 167 13.81 -6.26 3.86
N ALA A 168 14.81 -7.15 4.04
CA ALA A 168 16.21 -6.76 4.21
C ALA A 168 16.73 -5.95 3.01
N ALA A 169 16.41 -6.36 1.79
CA ALA A 169 16.76 -5.62 0.58
C ALA A 169 16.08 -4.25 0.54
N ALA A 170 14.77 -4.18 0.81
CA ALA A 170 14.00 -2.95 0.80
C ALA A 170 14.49 -1.89 1.80
N ILE A 171 14.99 -2.33 2.98
CA ILE A 171 15.48 -1.42 4.02
C ILE A 171 17.01 -1.20 3.98
N SER A 172 17.71 -1.79 3.04
CA SER A 172 19.20 -1.85 3.01
C SER A 172 19.88 -0.48 3.03
N CYS A 173 19.23 0.53 2.42
CA CYS A 173 19.69 1.90 2.39
C CYS A 173 19.00 2.83 3.43
N SER A 174 18.24 2.28 4.39
CA SER A 174 17.52 3.02 5.43
C SER A 174 16.58 4.10 4.84
N PRO A 175 15.59 3.70 4.04
CA PRO A 175 14.69 4.63 3.37
C PRO A 175 13.81 5.40 4.36
N SER A 176 13.38 6.62 3.98
CA SER A 176 12.44 7.42 4.75
C SER A 176 10.97 7.02 4.54
N VAL A 177 10.69 6.28 3.46
CA VAL A 177 9.37 5.70 3.16
C VAL A 177 9.53 4.23 2.84
N ILE A 178 8.69 3.39 3.44
CA ILE A 178 8.57 1.98 3.12
C ILE A 178 7.18 1.75 2.51
N ILE A 179 7.13 1.11 1.36
CA ILE A 179 5.90 0.62 0.74
C ILE A 179 5.89 -0.90 0.91
N ALA A 180 4.88 -1.44 1.56
CA ALA A 180 4.71 -2.89 1.72
C ALA A 180 3.41 -3.31 1.02
N ASP A 181 3.55 -3.92 -0.17
CA ASP A 181 2.42 -4.37 -0.98
C ASP A 181 2.10 -5.83 -0.64
N GLU A 182 1.01 -6.03 0.09
CA GLU A 182 0.53 -7.34 0.57
C GLU A 182 1.66 -8.21 1.19
N PRO A 183 2.43 -7.71 2.16
CA PRO A 183 3.68 -8.33 2.60
C PRO A 183 3.51 -9.68 3.31
N THR A 184 2.29 -10.13 3.52
CA THR A 184 1.97 -11.37 4.25
C THR A 184 1.10 -12.34 3.44
N THR A 185 0.82 -12.04 2.18
CA THR A 185 0.05 -12.92 1.30
C THR A 185 0.76 -14.28 1.16
N ALA A 186 -0.02 -15.35 1.19
CA ALA A 186 0.44 -16.75 1.12
C ALA A 186 1.33 -17.24 2.30
N LEU A 187 1.34 -16.52 3.43
CA LEU A 187 2.00 -16.95 4.67
C LEU A 187 0.98 -17.51 5.68
N ASP A 188 1.40 -18.45 6.50
CA ASP A 188 0.59 -18.87 7.65
C ASP A 188 0.46 -17.76 8.70
N VAL A 189 -0.62 -17.80 9.50
CA VAL A 189 -0.98 -16.76 10.48
C VAL A 189 0.16 -16.46 11.46
N THR A 190 0.92 -17.48 11.87
CA THR A 190 2.03 -17.30 12.83
C THR A 190 3.20 -16.55 12.18
N VAL A 191 3.53 -16.87 10.94
CA VAL A 191 4.58 -16.19 10.17
C VAL A 191 4.13 -14.79 9.80
N GLN A 192 2.87 -14.60 9.39
CA GLN A 192 2.26 -13.29 9.13
C GLN A 192 2.45 -12.35 10.33
N ALA A 193 2.05 -12.77 11.54
CA ALA A 193 2.19 -11.95 12.75
C ALA A 193 3.66 -11.54 13.02
N LYS A 194 4.63 -12.46 12.76
CA LYS A 194 6.06 -12.17 12.92
C LYS A 194 6.58 -11.17 11.87
N ILE A 195 6.12 -11.24 10.63
CA ILE A 195 6.48 -10.31 9.56
C ILE A 195 5.91 -8.92 9.84
N LEU A 196 4.66 -8.81 10.27
CA LEU A 196 4.04 -7.53 10.62
C LEU A 196 4.73 -6.86 11.79
N ARG A 197 5.05 -7.61 12.85
CA ARG A 197 5.85 -7.11 13.98
C ARG A 197 7.22 -6.62 13.50
N LEU A 198 7.92 -7.39 12.66
CA LEU A 198 9.20 -6.99 12.08
C LEU A 198 9.10 -5.66 11.33
N LEU A 199 8.08 -5.50 10.46
CA LEU A 199 7.88 -4.24 9.71
C LEU A 199 7.65 -3.05 10.65
N ARG A 200 6.87 -3.22 11.72
CA ARG A 200 6.64 -2.20 12.74
C ARG A 200 7.93 -1.83 13.48
N ASP A 201 8.70 -2.82 13.93
CA ASP A 201 9.94 -2.61 14.66
C ASP A 201 10.96 -1.86 13.79
N LEU A 202 11.06 -2.24 12.49
CA LEU A 202 11.92 -1.58 11.51
C LEU A 202 11.47 -0.15 11.22
N GLN A 203 10.17 0.07 11.00
CA GLN A 203 9.58 1.38 10.79
C GLN A 203 9.86 2.32 11.96
N THR A 204 9.63 1.85 13.19
CA THR A 204 9.90 2.60 14.43
C THR A 204 11.38 2.94 14.57
N ALA A 205 12.26 1.95 14.38
CA ALA A 205 13.71 2.12 14.51
C ALA A 205 14.31 3.10 13.49
N MET A 206 13.70 3.22 12.30
CA MET A 206 14.14 4.13 11.25
C MET A 206 13.39 5.48 11.25
N GLY A 207 12.29 5.58 12.00
CA GLY A 207 11.38 6.73 11.91
C GLY A 207 10.73 6.87 10.55
N ALA A 208 10.67 5.80 9.75
CA ALA A 208 10.17 5.82 8.40
C ALA A 208 8.64 5.94 8.36
N ALA A 209 8.10 6.52 7.28
CA ALA A 209 6.69 6.40 6.95
C ALA A 209 6.43 5.02 6.33
N LEU A 210 5.34 4.34 6.70
CA LEU A 210 4.96 3.04 6.13
C LEU A 210 3.63 3.17 5.38
N LEU A 211 3.63 2.86 4.08
CA LEU A 211 2.42 2.58 3.31
C LEU A 211 2.20 1.06 3.29
N LEU A 212 1.19 0.60 4.00
CA LEU A 212 0.82 -0.81 4.07
C LEU A 212 -0.39 -1.08 3.17
N ILE A 213 -0.19 -1.84 2.11
CA ILE A 213 -1.26 -2.27 1.22
C ILE A 213 -1.69 -3.68 1.64
N THR A 214 -2.98 -3.84 1.92
CA THR A 214 -3.54 -5.14 2.31
C THR A 214 -5.05 -5.18 2.06
N HIS A 215 -5.59 -6.37 1.93
CA HIS A 215 -7.04 -6.62 1.96
C HIS A 215 -7.49 -7.21 3.31
N ASP A 216 -6.56 -7.48 4.23
CA ASP A 216 -6.84 -8.04 5.56
C ASP A 216 -7.07 -6.91 6.58
N LEU A 217 -8.33 -6.71 6.98
CA LEU A 217 -8.72 -5.68 7.94
C LEU A 217 -8.24 -5.98 9.37
N GLY A 218 -7.97 -7.24 9.71
CA GLY A 218 -7.32 -7.60 10.97
C GLY A 218 -5.88 -7.08 11.04
N VAL A 219 -5.16 -7.15 9.91
CA VAL A 219 -3.82 -6.54 9.77
C VAL A 219 -3.90 -5.02 9.89
N VAL A 220 -4.92 -4.40 9.28
CA VAL A 220 -5.14 -2.94 9.35
C VAL A 220 -5.37 -2.50 10.79
N ALA A 221 -6.29 -3.15 11.51
CA ALA A 221 -6.59 -2.85 12.92
C ALA A 221 -5.35 -2.98 13.81
N ALA A 222 -4.47 -3.95 13.51
CA ALA A 222 -3.25 -4.18 14.27
C ALA A 222 -2.11 -3.22 13.95
N MET A 223 -2.03 -2.67 12.73
CA MET A 223 -0.83 -1.99 12.21
C MET A 223 -1.03 -0.51 11.89
N ALA A 224 -2.21 -0.11 11.45
CA ALA A 224 -2.42 1.22 10.89
C ALA A 224 -2.67 2.30 11.95
N ASP A 225 -2.21 3.50 11.66
CA ASP A 225 -2.63 4.74 12.35
C ASP A 225 -3.74 5.44 11.55
N GLU A 226 -3.67 5.36 10.22
CA GLU A 226 -4.61 5.97 9.28
C GLU A 226 -4.97 4.95 8.20
N VAL A 227 -6.21 4.97 7.75
CA VAL A 227 -6.71 4.04 6.72
C VAL A 227 -7.29 4.81 5.55
N LEU A 228 -6.89 4.42 4.35
CA LEU A 228 -7.40 4.87 3.07
C LEU A 228 -8.18 3.73 2.44
N VAL A 229 -9.49 3.87 2.31
CA VAL A 229 -10.34 2.86 1.66
C VAL A 229 -10.44 3.17 0.18
N MET A 230 -9.95 2.27 -0.65
CA MET A 230 -9.93 2.42 -2.11
C MET A 230 -10.98 1.54 -2.77
N TYR A 231 -11.79 2.12 -3.62
CA TYR A 231 -12.78 1.43 -4.45
C TYR A 231 -12.67 1.90 -5.89
N ALA A 232 -12.50 0.93 -6.80
CA ALA A 232 -12.50 1.18 -8.25
C ALA A 232 -11.60 2.37 -8.66
N GLY A 233 -10.37 2.44 -8.14
CA GLY A 233 -9.38 3.46 -8.49
C GLY A 233 -9.47 4.77 -7.71
N ARG A 234 -10.37 4.90 -6.73
CA ARG A 234 -10.55 6.12 -5.93
C ARG A 234 -10.49 5.84 -4.44
N ILE A 235 -9.97 6.79 -3.67
CA ILE A 235 -10.16 6.79 -2.22
C ILE A 235 -11.61 7.25 -1.95
N VAL A 236 -12.39 6.39 -1.30
CA VAL A 236 -13.79 6.65 -0.99
C VAL A 236 -14.01 7.02 0.46
N GLU A 237 -13.08 6.67 1.34
CA GLU A 237 -13.08 7.07 2.75
C GLU A 237 -11.67 7.09 3.29
N ARG A 238 -11.40 8.04 4.20
CA ARG A 238 -10.14 8.22 4.89
C ARG A 238 -10.42 8.60 6.34
N ALA A 239 -9.83 7.89 7.29
CA ALA A 239 -9.93 8.20 8.72
C ALA A 239 -8.77 7.58 9.49
N ASP A 240 -8.61 7.97 10.76
CA ASP A 240 -7.84 7.18 11.70
C ASP A 240 -8.45 5.77 11.86
N VAL A 241 -7.65 4.81 12.28
CA VAL A 241 -8.06 3.40 12.33
C VAL A 241 -9.28 3.19 13.24
N ASP A 242 -9.28 3.79 14.42
CA ASP A 242 -10.36 3.61 15.39
C ASP A 242 -11.66 4.20 14.88
N THR A 243 -11.62 5.41 14.31
CA THR A 243 -12.78 6.07 13.69
C THR A 243 -13.33 5.25 12.54
N LEU A 244 -12.47 4.71 11.67
CA LEU A 244 -12.93 3.91 10.53
C LEU A 244 -13.67 2.65 10.97
N PHE A 245 -13.14 1.94 11.97
CA PHE A 245 -13.74 0.68 12.44
C PHE A 245 -15.03 0.91 13.22
N HIS A 246 -15.14 1.97 14.01
CA HIS A 246 -16.30 2.22 14.86
C HIS A 246 -17.37 3.12 14.22
N ASN A 247 -16.98 3.97 13.26
CA ASN A 247 -17.89 4.96 12.67
C ASN A 247 -17.69 5.14 11.16
N PRO A 248 -17.69 4.04 10.35
CA PRO A 248 -17.54 4.11 8.90
C PRO A 248 -18.70 4.90 8.28
N ARG A 249 -18.40 5.74 7.29
CA ARG A 249 -19.39 6.62 6.65
C ARG A 249 -19.77 6.18 5.25
N HIS A 250 -18.80 5.73 4.46
CA HIS A 250 -19.10 5.27 3.11
C HIS A 250 -19.77 3.88 3.12
N PRO A 251 -20.86 3.64 2.38
CA PRO A 251 -21.53 2.33 2.35
C PRO A 251 -20.63 1.17 1.93
N TYR A 252 -19.62 1.39 1.08
CA TYR A 252 -18.62 0.39 0.74
C TYR A 252 -17.76 0.00 1.95
N THR A 253 -17.30 0.98 2.73
CA THR A 253 -16.52 0.72 3.95
C THR A 253 -17.32 -0.08 4.96
N LYS A 254 -18.60 0.27 5.15
CA LYS A 254 -19.52 -0.50 6.01
C LYS A 254 -19.65 -1.95 5.55
N ALA A 255 -19.85 -2.16 4.24
CA ALA A 255 -19.94 -3.48 3.66
C ALA A 255 -18.63 -4.26 3.76
N LEU A 256 -17.47 -3.58 3.56
CA LEU A 256 -16.14 -4.19 3.69
C LEU A 256 -15.88 -4.67 5.13
N LEU A 257 -16.23 -3.85 6.13
CA LEU A 257 -16.09 -4.20 7.54
C LEU A 257 -17.07 -5.32 7.95
N ALA A 258 -18.27 -5.36 7.40
CA ALA A 258 -19.24 -6.41 7.66
C ALA A 258 -18.84 -7.79 7.11
N CYS A 259 -17.89 -7.84 6.16
CA CYS A 259 -17.32 -9.11 5.68
C CYS A 259 -16.27 -9.72 6.63
N VAL A 260 -15.87 -9.03 7.69
CA VAL A 260 -14.91 -9.52 8.67
C VAL A 260 -15.68 -10.13 9.85
N ALA A 261 -15.48 -11.43 10.07
CA ALA A 261 -16.04 -12.09 11.25
C ALA A 261 -15.41 -11.53 12.53
N GLY A 262 -16.21 -10.96 13.41
CA GLY A 262 -15.80 -10.63 14.77
C GLY A 262 -15.57 -11.89 15.61
N ILE A 263 -14.67 -11.83 16.59
CA ILE A 263 -14.45 -12.95 17.54
C ILE A 263 -15.73 -13.24 18.34
N GLU A 264 -16.59 -12.24 18.53
CA GLU A 264 -17.86 -12.33 19.27
C GLU A 264 -19.07 -12.64 18.38
N ASP A 265 -18.90 -12.71 17.04
CA ASP A 265 -19.99 -13.01 16.14
C ASP A 265 -20.46 -14.45 16.31
N ASP A 266 -21.78 -14.65 16.37
CA ASP A 266 -22.34 -16.01 16.36
C ASP A 266 -21.94 -16.70 15.05
N ARG A 267 -21.17 -17.79 15.16
CA ARG A 267 -20.70 -18.60 14.02
C ARG A 267 -21.84 -19.11 13.12
N ARG A 268 -23.09 -18.94 13.54
CA ARG A 268 -24.30 -19.31 12.79
C ARG A 268 -24.80 -18.16 11.90
N THR A 269 -24.33 -16.93 12.08
CA THR A 269 -24.71 -15.80 11.23
C THR A 269 -23.84 -15.83 9.98
N PRO A 270 -24.40 -16.08 8.77
CA PRO A 270 -23.62 -16.04 7.53
C PRO A 270 -23.05 -14.64 7.32
N LEU A 271 -21.77 -14.57 6.96
CA LEU A 271 -21.17 -13.30 6.51
C LEU A 271 -21.89 -12.86 5.24
N GLU A 272 -22.39 -11.63 5.22
CA GLU A 272 -23.00 -11.06 4.03
C GLU A 272 -21.90 -10.57 3.06
N PRO A 273 -21.68 -11.24 1.93
CA PRO A 273 -20.71 -10.76 0.94
C PRO A 273 -21.21 -9.43 0.33
N ILE A 274 -20.26 -8.59 -0.10
CA ILE A 274 -20.61 -7.39 -0.84
C ILE A 274 -21.27 -7.80 -2.15
N GLY A 275 -22.57 -7.54 -2.29
CA GLY A 275 -23.37 -7.97 -3.43
C GLY A 275 -22.84 -7.43 -4.78
N GLY A 276 -23.08 -8.16 -5.88
CA GLY A 276 -22.65 -7.78 -7.22
C GLY A 276 -21.15 -7.96 -7.46
N SER A 277 -20.67 -7.52 -8.62
CA SER A 277 -19.26 -7.56 -9.01
C SER A 277 -18.62 -6.18 -8.96
N ALA A 278 -17.31 -6.14 -8.71
CA ALA A 278 -16.53 -4.90 -8.85
C ALA A 278 -16.69 -4.35 -10.28
N PRO A 279 -16.78 -3.02 -10.46
CA PRO A 279 -16.99 -2.44 -11.78
C PRO A 279 -15.79 -2.66 -12.69
N ASP A 280 -16.05 -2.86 -13.98
CA ASP A 280 -15.01 -2.83 -15.00
C ASP A 280 -14.43 -1.41 -15.10
N LEU A 281 -13.14 -1.26 -14.79
CA LEU A 281 -12.46 0.04 -14.84
C LEU A 281 -12.31 0.59 -16.26
N ARG A 282 -12.55 -0.22 -17.30
CA ARG A 282 -12.61 0.22 -18.70
C ARG A 282 -13.90 0.99 -19.00
N ASN A 283 -14.97 0.67 -18.28
CA ASN A 283 -16.27 1.32 -18.43
C ASN A 283 -16.90 1.55 -17.05
N PRO A 284 -16.30 2.45 -16.23
CA PRO A 284 -16.79 2.70 -14.89
C PRO A 284 -18.20 3.32 -14.94
N PRO A 285 -19.05 3.02 -13.94
CA PRO A 285 -20.34 3.66 -13.84
C PRO A 285 -20.24 5.19 -13.81
N ASN A 286 -21.21 5.87 -14.42
CA ASN A 286 -21.34 7.31 -14.25
C ASN A 286 -21.64 7.64 -12.78
N GLY A 287 -21.08 8.75 -12.28
CA GLY A 287 -21.23 9.18 -10.89
C GLY A 287 -20.46 8.29 -9.91
N CYS A 288 -21.06 8.01 -8.77
CA CYS A 288 -20.42 7.18 -7.73
C CYS A 288 -20.17 5.76 -8.23
N ARG A 289 -18.92 5.34 -8.25
CA ARG A 289 -18.49 4.01 -8.77
C ARG A 289 -19.07 2.83 -7.98
N PHE A 290 -19.43 3.04 -6.71
CA PHE A 290 -20.11 2.05 -5.89
C PHE A 290 -21.63 2.01 -6.11
N SER A 291 -22.23 2.95 -6.84
CA SER A 291 -23.69 3.06 -7.01
C SER A 291 -24.39 1.77 -7.48
N PRO A 292 -23.80 0.88 -8.33
CA PRO A 292 -24.47 -0.37 -8.73
C PRO A 292 -24.59 -1.41 -7.60
N ARG A 293 -23.76 -1.31 -6.56
CA ARG A 293 -23.70 -2.26 -5.43
C ARG A 293 -24.19 -1.63 -4.12
N CYS A 294 -24.47 -0.33 -4.12
CA CYS A 294 -24.82 0.41 -2.92
C CYS A 294 -26.27 0.17 -2.48
N PRO A 295 -26.52 -0.38 -1.28
CA PRO A 295 -27.88 -0.59 -0.79
C PRO A 295 -28.63 0.73 -0.53
N SER A 296 -27.89 1.84 -0.38
CA SER A 296 -28.43 3.19 -0.12
C SER A 296 -28.32 4.10 -1.35
N VAL A 297 -28.24 3.53 -2.56
CA VAL A 297 -28.10 4.30 -3.81
C VAL A 297 -29.28 5.27 -4.01
N ARG A 298 -28.97 6.48 -4.52
CA ARG A 298 -29.94 7.52 -4.89
C ARG A 298 -29.68 7.97 -6.32
N ASP A 299 -30.64 8.63 -6.94
CA ASP A 299 -30.49 9.11 -8.33
C ASP A 299 -29.33 10.07 -8.52
N VAL A 300 -29.01 10.89 -7.51
CA VAL A 300 -27.84 11.77 -7.51
C VAL A 300 -26.53 10.98 -7.57
N CYS A 301 -26.46 9.81 -6.96
CA CYS A 301 -25.27 8.95 -6.98
C CYS A 301 -24.93 8.42 -8.37
N ARG A 302 -25.92 8.34 -9.27
CA ARG A 302 -25.76 7.86 -10.66
C ARG A 302 -25.28 8.96 -11.62
N ARG A 303 -25.36 10.22 -11.21
CA ARG A 303 -25.05 11.37 -12.05
C ARG A 303 -23.83 12.15 -11.57
N TRP A 304 -23.53 12.10 -10.29
CA TRP A 304 -22.49 12.89 -9.67
C TRP A 304 -21.49 12.03 -8.91
N ASP A 305 -20.22 12.14 -9.31
CA ASP A 305 -19.10 11.53 -8.65
C ASP A 305 -18.67 12.40 -7.47
N GLN A 306 -18.83 11.88 -6.27
CA GLN A 306 -18.59 12.65 -5.04
C GLN A 306 -17.09 12.79 -4.78
N PRO A 307 -16.57 14.00 -4.53
CA PRO A 307 -15.25 14.17 -3.97
C PRO A 307 -15.21 13.70 -2.51
N LEU A 308 -14.02 13.42 -1.99
CA LEU A 308 -13.81 13.31 -0.55
C LEU A 308 -14.20 14.62 0.13
N ARG A 309 -15.01 14.54 1.18
CA ARG A 309 -15.45 15.67 1.99
C ARG A 309 -15.22 15.38 3.46
N ALA A 310 -14.84 16.41 4.21
CA ALA A 310 -14.65 16.32 5.64
C ALA A 310 -15.99 15.96 6.33
N VAL A 311 -15.94 14.91 7.13
CA VAL A 311 -16.97 14.50 8.11
C VAL A 311 -16.63 15.08 9.46
N SER A 312 -15.35 15.04 9.80
CA SER A 312 -14.74 15.66 10.97
C SER A 312 -13.29 16.07 10.64
N ALA A 313 -12.52 16.56 11.63
CA ALA A 313 -11.14 17.02 11.43
C ALA A 313 -10.23 16.00 10.75
N ASP A 314 -10.37 14.70 11.09
CA ASP A 314 -9.52 13.62 10.61
C ASP A 314 -10.32 12.50 9.92
N HIS A 315 -11.52 12.80 9.43
CA HIS A 315 -12.40 11.85 8.74
C HIS A 315 -13.01 12.46 7.49
N GLU A 316 -12.81 11.83 6.35
CA GLU A 316 -13.33 12.24 5.05
C GLU A 316 -14.03 11.08 4.36
N ALA A 317 -15.14 11.35 3.66
CA ALA A 317 -15.85 10.34 2.88
C ALA A 317 -16.44 10.91 1.58
N ALA A 318 -16.39 10.11 0.52
CA ALA A 318 -16.92 10.44 -0.82
C ALA A 318 -18.36 9.92 -0.97
N CYS A 319 -19.30 10.43 -0.16
CA CYS A 319 -20.68 9.96 -0.14
C CYS A 319 -21.68 11.10 0.08
N VAL A 320 -22.78 11.13 -0.71
CA VAL A 320 -23.89 12.10 -0.56
C VAL A 320 -24.62 11.99 0.78
N LEU A 321 -24.55 10.85 1.47
CA LEU A 321 -25.21 10.66 2.75
C LEU A 321 -24.54 11.47 3.86
N VAL A 322 -23.24 11.74 3.73
CA VAL A 322 -22.47 12.55 4.70
C VAL A 322 -22.96 13.99 4.75
N GLU A 323 -23.36 14.58 3.62
CA GLU A 323 -23.89 15.97 3.57
C GLU A 323 -25.17 16.18 4.37
N ARG A 324 -26.01 15.14 4.45
CA ARG A 324 -27.29 15.26 5.16
C ARG A 324 -27.14 15.19 6.68
N GLU A 325 -26.14 14.49 7.18
CA GLU A 325 -25.88 14.43 8.62
C GLU A 325 -25.29 15.75 9.15
N ALA A 326 -24.41 16.40 8.37
CA ALA A 326 -23.87 17.72 8.71
C ALA A 326 -24.88 18.86 8.62
N ALA A 327 -25.96 18.73 7.84
CA ALA A 327 -27.02 19.72 7.70
C ALA A 327 -28.14 19.59 8.76
N LEU A 328 -28.08 18.56 9.62
CA LEU A 328 -29.08 18.28 10.67
C LEU A 328 -28.58 18.62 12.09
N VAL A 329 -27.36 19.18 12.22
CA VAL A 329 -26.77 19.73 13.45
C VAL A 329 -26.65 21.25 13.33
#